data_cc4f474afb3d7ae652e45ec1127cbdda
#
_entry.id   cc4f474afb3d7ae652e45ec1127cbdda
#
_cell.length_a   1.000
_cell.length_b   1.000
_cell.length_c   1.000
_cell.angle_alpha   90.00
_cell.angle_beta   90.00
_cell.angle_gamma   90.00
#
_symmetry.space_group_name_H-M   'P 1'
#
loop_
_entity.id
_entity.type
_entity.pdbx_description
1 polymer ?
#
loop_
_entity_poly.entity_id
_entity_poly.type
_entity_poly.pdbx_seq_one_letter_code
_entity_poly.pdbx_strand_id
1 'polypeptide(L)'
;MKKILFVLLMLLPLAATAKSKSNVRWCTFNIRLINGEDTKAGFGWDVRKPRVAQYILDNDMDVIGMQEVVYKQLTYLQENLEGYDYIGVGRTDGKTKGEYTCIFYKKDKYEVLDQGNFWLSETPDVPGSVGWDARLERVATWGKFRDKKTGKIFMAVNTHFDHIGVEARKQSALLIIKKIRE
;
A
#
# COMPACT_ATOMS: atom_id res chain seq x y z
N MET A 1 69.03 -2.25 36.06
CA MET A 1 67.62 -2.64 36.20
C MET A 1 66.85 -2.12 34.96
N LYS A 2 66.47 -2.99 34.01
CA LYS A 2 65.73 -2.63 32.79
C LYS A 2 64.24 -2.71 33.10
N LYS A 3 63.53 -1.56 32.99
CA LYS A 3 62.09 -1.51 33.12
C LYS A 3 61.43 -1.95 31.81
N ILE A 4 60.72 -3.12 31.80
CA ILE A 4 59.95 -3.61 30.66
C ILE A 4 58.57 -2.93 30.77
N LEU A 5 58.26 -2.08 29.76
CA LEU A 5 56.95 -1.41 29.60
C LEU A 5 56.02 -2.36 28.86
N PHE A 6 55.03 -2.97 29.54
CA PHE A 6 53.97 -3.75 28.90
C PHE A 6 52.93 -2.80 28.32
N VAL A 7 52.91 -2.69 26.98
CA VAL A 7 51.82 -2.00 26.25
C VAL A 7 50.71 -3.01 26.06
N LEU A 8 49.61 -2.86 26.82
CA LEU A 8 48.40 -3.64 26.65
C LEU A 8 47.60 -3.08 25.48
N LEU A 9 47.71 -3.73 24.30
CA LEU A 9 46.92 -3.38 23.12
C LEU A 9 45.48 -3.86 23.31
N MET A 10 44.53 -2.99 23.70
CA MET A 10 43.09 -3.32 23.71
C MET A 10 42.59 -3.44 22.25
N LEU A 11 42.44 -4.66 21.78
CA LEU A 11 41.68 -4.96 20.58
C LEU A 11 40.18 -4.76 20.88
N LEU A 12 39.67 -3.58 20.52
CA LEU A 12 38.23 -3.35 20.46
C LEU A 12 37.66 -4.22 19.33
N PRO A 13 36.69 -5.11 19.59
CA PRO A 13 36.04 -5.83 18.52
C PRO A 13 35.28 -4.87 17.64
N LEU A 14 35.69 -4.72 16.39
CA LEU A 14 34.91 -4.03 15.36
C LEU A 14 33.68 -4.88 15.11
N ALA A 15 32.58 -4.59 15.83
CA ALA A 15 31.31 -5.24 15.56
C ALA A 15 30.87 -4.82 14.15
N ALA A 16 31.18 -5.65 13.16
CA ALA A 16 30.61 -5.53 11.83
C ALA A 16 29.09 -5.68 11.97
N THR A 17 28.36 -4.58 11.92
CA THR A 17 26.91 -4.62 11.86
C THR A 17 26.52 -5.24 10.54
N ALA A 18 26.24 -6.55 10.56
CA ALA A 18 25.67 -7.24 9.42
C ALA A 18 24.37 -6.49 9.03
N LYS A 19 24.34 -5.88 7.84
CA LYS A 19 23.13 -5.24 7.32
C LYS A 19 22.02 -6.27 7.31
N SER A 20 21.07 -6.12 8.22
CA SER A 20 19.88 -6.99 8.29
C SER A 20 19.17 -6.96 6.94
N LYS A 21 19.02 -8.14 6.32
CA LYS A 21 18.16 -8.27 5.14
C LYS A 21 16.73 -8.20 5.63
N SER A 22 15.95 -7.25 5.09
CA SER A 22 14.51 -7.21 5.22
C SER A 22 13.91 -7.71 3.91
N ASN A 23 13.07 -8.72 4.01
CA ASN A 23 12.24 -9.18 2.92
C ASN A 23 10.85 -8.60 3.13
N VAL A 24 10.34 -7.82 2.18
CA VAL A 24 8.98 -7.29 2.18
C VAL A 24 8.09 -8.25 1.41
N ARG A 25 7.02 -8.75 2.04
CA ARG A 25 5.99 -9.53 1.37
C ARG A 25 4.94 -8.59 0.78
N TRP A 26 5.05 -8.36 -0.51
CA TRP A 26 4.12 -7.54 -1.27
C TRP A 26 2.96 -8.36 -1.81
N CYS A 27 1.76 -7.76 -1.75
CA CYS A 27 0.57 -8.32 -2.38
C CYS A 27 -0.17 -7.23 -3.17
N THR A 28 -0.77 -7.62 -4.29
CA THR A 28 -1.84 -6.87 -4.94
C THR A 28 -3.10 -7.72 -4.88
N PHE A 29 -4.21 -7.16 -4.39
CA PHE A 29 -5.41 -7.92 -4.10
C PHE A 29 -6.67 -7.13 -4.45
N ASN A 30 -7.25 -7.42 -5.62
CA ASN A 30 -8.60 -6.97 -5.92
C ASN A 30 -9.57 -7.80 -5.08
N ILE A 31 -10.21 -7.20 -4.09
CA ILE A 31 -11.12 -7.91 -3.17
C ILE A 31 -12.55 -7.96 -3.67
N ARG A 32 -12.84 -7.41 -4.83
CA ARG A 32 -14.15 -7.29 -5.45
C ARG A 32 -15.15 -6.50 -4.59
N LEU A 33 -15.68 -5.44 -5.12
CA LEU A 33 -16.63 -4.54 -4.44
C LEU A 33 -17.91 -5.27 -4.01
N ILE A 34 -18.64 -4.67 -3.10
CA ILE A 34 -19.98 -5.14 -2.71
C ILE A 34 -20.95 -4.89 -3.87
N ASN A 35 -21.58 -5.94 -4.34
CA ASN A 35 -22.61 -5.84 -5.38
C ASN A 35 -23.80 -6.80 -5.12
N GLY A 36 -24.93 -6.49 -5.69
CA GLY A 36 -26.18 -7.25 -5.49
C GLY A 36 -26.18 -8.61 -6.19
N GLU A 37 -25.46 -8.76 -7.29
CA GLU A 37 -25.40 -10.01 -8.05
C GLU A 37 -24.67 -11.09 -7.27
N ASP A 38 -23.50 -10.78 -6.71
CA ASP A 38 -22.73 -11.68 -5.86
C ASP A 38 -23.52 -12.08 -4.62
N THR A 39 -24.28 -11.12 -4.04
CA THR A 39 -25.12 -11.40 -2.86
C THR A 39 -26.23 -12.40 -3.21
N LYS A 40 -26.90 -12.23 -4.34
CA LYS A 40 -27.93 -13.17 -4.83
C LYS A 40 -27.36 -14.55 -5.15
N ALA A 41 -26.14 -14.60 -5.65
CA ALA A 41 -25.44 -15.84 -5.99
C ALA A 41 -24.80 -16.55 -4.77
N GLY A 42 -24.94 -16.00 -3.55
CA GLY A 42 -24.40 -16.59 -2.33
C GLY A 42 -22.91 -16.30 -2.08
N PHE A 43 -22.29 -15.39 -2.85
CA PHE A 43 -20.89 -14.97 -2.73
C PHE A 43 -20.72 -13.52 -2.29
N GLY A 44 -21.75 -12.93 -1.69
CA GLY A 44 -21.73 -11.56 -1.20
C GLY A 44 -20.62 -11.31 -0.19
N TRP A 45 -20.36 -10.03 0.08
CA TRP A 45 -19.29 -9.61 0.98
C TRP A 45 -19.37 -10.27 2.36
N ASP A 46 -20.56 -10.40 2.93
CA ASP A 46 -20.74 -10.98 4.26
C ASP A 46 -20.28 -12.44 4.37
N VAL A 47 -20.30 -13.19 3.24
CA VAL A 47 -19.75 -14.54 3.14
C VAL A 47 -18.23 -14.51 2.93
N ARG A 48 -17.72 -13.55 2.13
CA ARG A 48 -16.30 -13.48 1.75
C ARG A 48 -15.41 -12.80 2.79
N LYS A 49 -15.94 -11.82 3.52
CA LYS A 49 -15.15 -10.95 4.40
C LYS A 49 -14.25 -11.67 5.40
N PRO A 50 -14.69 -12.75 6.11
CA PRO A 50 -13.80 -13.42 7.05
C PRO A 50 -12.66 -14.17 6.32
N ARG A 51 -12.94 -14.72 5.12
CA ARG A 51 -11.91 -15.40 4.31
C ARG A 51 -10.87 -14.42 3.76
N VAL A 52 -11.28 -13.21 3.38
CA VAL A 52 -10.37 -12.16 2.91
C VAL A 52 -9.42 -11.74 4.04
N ALA A 53 -9.95 -11.47 5.23
CA ALA A 53 -9.13 -11.11 6.39
C ALA A 53 -8.19 -12.26 6.78
N GLN A 54 -8.71 -13.47 6.90
CA GLN A 54 -7.91 -14.66 7.26
C GLN A 54 -6.80 -14.94 6.25
N TYR A 55 -7.07 -14.82 4.94
CA TYR A 55 -6.06 -15.01 3.91
C TYR A 55 -4.88 -14.03 4.05
N ILE A 56 -5.16 -12.78 4.40
CA ILE A 56 -4.12 -11.77 4.64
C ILE A 56 -3.25 -12.14 5.83
N LEU A 57 -3.88 -12.57 6.94
CA LEU A 57 -3.20 -12.96 8.16
C LEU A 57 -2.36 -14.24 7.97
N ASP A 58 -2.93 -15.27 7.34
CA ASP A 58 -2.26 -16.57 7.12
C ASP A 58 -1.02 -16.43 6.21
N ASN A 59 -1.05 -15.51 5.27
CA ASN A 59 0.07 -15.26 4.36
C ASN A 59 1.06 -14.23 4.91
N ASP A 60 0.82 -13.69 6.10
CA ASP A 60 1.73 -12.76 6.78
C ASP A 60 2.20 -11.60 5.88
N MET A 61 1.26 -11.04 5.08
CA MET A 61 1.55 -10.01 4.09
C MET A 61 1.99 -8.71 4.75
N ASP A 62 3.04 -8.08 4.24
CA ASP A 62 3.61 -6.88 4.86
C ASP A 62 2.99 -5.58 4.33
N VAL A 63 2.83 -5.49 3.01
CA VAL A 63 2.26 -4.34 2.30
C VAL A 63 1.32 -4.85 1.21
N ILE A 64 0.08 -4.36 1.18
CA ILE A 64 -0.98 -4.88 0.33
C ILE A 64 -1.65 -3.73 -0.41
N GLY A 65 -1.48 -3.66 -1.72
CA GLY A 65 -2.30 -2.80 -2.58
C GLY A 65 -3.65 -3.46 -2.85
N MET A 66 -4.73 -2.89 -2.32
CA MET A 66 -6.07 -3.42 -2.53
C MET A 66 -6.86 -2.58 -3.53
N GLN A 67 -7.72 -3.22 -4.32
CA GLN A 67 -8.60 -2.58 -5.29
C GLN A 67 -10.05 -2.99 -5.05
N GLU A 68 -10.98 -2.19 -5.57
CA GLU A 68 -12.43 -2.34 -5.43
C GLU A 68 -12.94 -2.31 -3.98
N VAL A 69 -12.18 -1.70 -3.08
CA VAL A 69 -12.56 -1.61 -1.67
C VAL A 69 -13.56 -0.46 -1.51
N VAL A 70 -14.77 -0.74 -1.06
CA VAL A 70 -15.71 0.31 -0.65
C VAL A 70 -15.64 0.53 0.86
N TYR A 71 -16.10 1.70 1.35
CA TYR A 71 -15.95 2.12 2.75
C TYR A 71 -16.38 1.05 3.77
N LYS A 72 -17.50 0.36 3.53
CA LYS A 72 -17.96 -0.74 4.40
C LYS A 72 -16.97 -1.92 4.47
N GLN A 73 -16.28 -2.22 3.36
CA GLN A 73 -15.25 -3.26 3.33
C GLN A 73 -13.97 -2.80 4.04
N LEU A 74 -13.58 -1.55 3.81
CA LEU A 74 -12.44 -0.92 4.46
C LEU A 74 -12.58 -0.96 5.98
N THR A 75 -13.72 -0.51 6.52
CA THR A 75 -14.00 -0.52 7.95
C THR A 75 -13.91 -1.91 8.55
N TYR A 76 -14.52 -2.91 7.89
CA TYR A 76 -14.41 -4.30 8.33
C TYR A 76 -12.96 -4.80 8.37
N LEU A 77 -12.18 -4.52 7.33
CA LEU A 77 -10.77 -4.93 7.29
C LEU A 77 -9.93 -4.22 8.36
N GLN A 78 -10.18 -2.94 8.61
CA GLN A 78 -9.51 -2.18 9.65
C GLN A 78 -9.78 -2.76 11.06
N GLU A 79 -10.99 -3.21 11.30
CA GLU A 79 -11.41 -3.82 12.58
C GLU A 79 -10.88 -5.25 12.75
N ASN A 80 -10.65 -5.99 11.66
CA ASN A 80 -10.32 -7.42 11.70
C ASN A 80 -8.88 -7.76 11.27
N LEU A 81 -8.07 -6.77 10.88
CA LEU A 81 -6.64 -6.93 10.58
C LEU A 81 -5.81 -6.28 11.69
N GLU A 82 -5.76 -6.95 12.85
CA GLU A 82 -4.93 -6.49 13.96
C GLU A 82 -3.46 -6.35 13.52
N GLY A 83 -2.80 -5.26 13.92
CA GLY A 83 -1.42 -4.97 13.53
C GLY A 83 -1.26 -4.25 12.19
N TYR A 84 -2.34 -4.10 11.41
CA TYR A 84 -2.33 -3.32 10.17
C TYR A 84 -2.91 -1.93 10.35
N ASP A 85 -2.48 -1.05 9.45
CA ASP A 85 -3.10 0.25 9.19
C ASP A 85 -3.18 0.44 7.67
N TYR A 86 -3.83 1.49 7.20
CA TYR A 86 -3.97 1.76 5.77
C TYR A 86 -3.79 3.23 5.43
N ILE A 87 -3.51 3.47 4.14
CA ILE A 87 -3.54 4.78 3.49
C ILE A 87 -4.44 4.72 2.27
N GLY A 88 -5.04 5.84 1.90
CA GLY A 88 -5.90 5.96 0.73
C GLY A 88 -7.25 6.60 1.02
N VAL A 89 -7.93 6.99 -0.05
CA VAL A 89 -9.24 7.67 -0.01
C VAL A 89 -10.21 7.09 -1.04
N GLY A 90 -11.48 7.35 -0.88
CA GLY A 90 -12.50 7.01 -1.87
C GLY A 90 -12.35 7.86 -3.14
N ARG A 91 -12.38 7.21 -4.30
CA ARG A 91 -12.05 7.84 -5.60
C ARG A 91 -13.02 8.93 -6.03
N THR A 92 -14.29 8.90 -5.54
CA THR A 92 -15.32 9.83 -6.00
C THR A 92 -15.20 11.22 -5.36
N ASP A 93 -14.86 11.31 -4.08
CA ASP A 93 -14.85 12.57 -3.34
C ASP A 93 -13.52 12.88 -2.62
N GLY A 94 -12.55 11.99 -2.75
CA GLY A 94 -11.29 12.11 -2.02
C GLY A 94 -11.44 11.91 -0.52
N LYS A 95 -12.54 11.31 -0.07
CA LYS A 95 -12.83 11.02 1.34
C LYS A 95 -13.31 9.57 1.49
N THR A 96 -14.64 9.37 1.49
CA THR A 96 -15.23 8.04 1.79
C THR A 96 -16.08 7.46 0.66
N LYS A 97 -16.35 8.22 -0.40
CA LYS A 97 -17.23 7.77 -1.49
C LYS A 97 -16.46 7.10 -2.62
N GLY A 98 -17.07 6.09 -3.21
CA GLY A 98 -16.50 5.30 -4.30
C GLY A 98 -15.56 4.21 -3.82
N GLU A 99 -14.90 3.57 -4.77
CA GLU A 99 -13.91 2.53 -4.48
C GLU A 99 -12.58 3.15 -4.07
N TYR A 100 -11.90 2.49 -3.14
CA TYR A 100 -10.53 2.79 -2.74
C TYR A 100 -9.55 1.94 -3.53
N THR A 101 -8.38 2.50 -3.77
CA THR A 101 -7.16 1.78 -4.09
C THR A 101 -6.19 1.91 -2.93
N CYS A 102 -6.62 1.46 -1.75
CA CYS A 102 -5.88 1.64 -0.52
C CYS A 102 -4.64 0.75 -0.45
N ILE A 103 -3.70 1.13 0.42
CA ILE A 103 -2.53 0.32 0.75
C ILE A 103 -2.59 -0.01 2.23
N PHE A 104 -2.80 -1.28 2.57
CA PHE A 104 -2.65 -1.79 3.93
C PHE A 104 -1.19 -2.15 4.19
N TYR A 105 -0.73 -1.93 5.42
CA TYR A 105 0.64 -2.22 5.83
C TYR A 105 0.72 -2.59 7.31
N LYS A 106 1.71 -3.41 7.68
CA LYS A 106 1.98 -3.73 9.08
C LYS A 106 2.59 -2.53 9.79
N LYS A 107 1.85 -1.94 10.74
CA LYS A 107 2.24 -0.73 11.47
C LYS A 107 3.39 -0.96 12.47
N ASP A 108 3.66 -2.19 12.87
CA ASP A 108 4.81 -2.56 13.70
C ASP A 108 6.12 -2.61 12.90
N LYS A 109 6.06 -2.99 11.63
CA LYS A 109 7.21 -3.09 10.73
C LYS A 109 7.53 -1.80 9.98
N TYR A 110 6.52 -1.02 9.64
CA TYR A 110 6.67 0.15 8.76
C TYR A 110 6.12 1.42 9.38
N GLU A 111 6.79 2.51 9.08
CA GLU A 111 6.38 3.87 9.39
C GLU A 111 6.08 4.58 8.07
N VAL A 112 4.93 5.23 7.98
CA VAL A 112 4.59 6.12 6.85
C VAL A 112 5.26 7.45 7.07
N LEU A 113 6.19 7.82 6.19
CA LEU A 113 6.89 9.09 6.23
C LEU A 113 6.13 10.19 5.48
N ASP A 114 5.46 9.78 4.39
CA ASP A 114 4.67 10.65 3.55
C ASP A 114 3.67 9.81 2.75
N GLN A 115 2.55 10.42 2.36
CA GLN A 115 1.48 9.74 1.62
C GLN A 115 0.62 10.70 0.83
N GLY A 116 -0.04 10.21 -0.18
CA GLY A 116 -0.97 11.02 -0.94
C GLY A 116 -1.80 10.22 -1.92
N ASN A 117 -2.68 10.96 -2.59
CA ASN A 117 -3.54 10.42 -3.63
C ASN A 117 -3.56 11.41 -4.79
N PHE A 118 -3.67 10.89 -6.01
CA PHE A 118 -3.90 11.71 -7.20
C PHE A 118 -4.79 10.96 -8.18
N TRP A 119 -5.62 11.71 -8.90
CA TRP A 119 -6.54 11.14 -9.89
C TRP A 119 -5.82 10.92 -11.22
N LEU A 120 -6.16 9.81 -11.85
CA LEU A 120 -5.58 9.44 -13.15
C LEU A 120 -6.34 10.15 -14.26
N SER A 121 -6.08 11.45 -14.37
CA SER A 121 -6.71 12.38 -15.31
C SER A 121 -5.75 13.51 -15.66
N GLU A 122 -6.19 14.40 -16.56
CA GLU A 122 -5.49 15.65 -16.90
C GLU A 122 -5.48 16.65 -15.75
N THR A 123 -6.35 16.43 -14.73
CA THR A 123 -6.45 17.24 -13.51
C THR A 123 -6.23 16.36 -12.27
N PRO A 124 -5.01 15.90 -12.02
CA PRO A 124 -4.73 14.87 -11.01
C PRO A 124 -5.03 15.30 -9.58
N ASP A 125 -5.08 16.58 -9.29
CA ASP A 125 -5.35 17.11 -7.95
C ASP A 125 -6.84 17.36 -7.69
N VAL A 126 -7.73 17.04 -8.67
CA VAL A 126 -9.17 17.24 -8.56
C VAL A 126 -9.86 15.90 -8.22
N PRO A 127 -10.40 15.74 -6.99
CA PRO A 127 -11.14 14.55 -6.61
C PRO A 127 -12.31 14.23 -7.55
N GLY A 128 -12.43 12.96 -7.95
CA GLY A 128 -13.49 12.49 -8.82
C GLY A 128 -13.28 12.79 -10.30
N SER A 129 -12.16 13.41 -10.69
CA SER A 129 -11.89 13.68 -12.11
C SER A 129 -11.75 12.39 -12.92
N VAL A 130 -12.30 12.41 -14.15
CA VAL A 130 -12.21 11.31 -15.12
C VAL A 130 -11.31 11.79 -16.24
N GLY A 131 -10.27 11.02 -16.56
CA GLY A 131 -9.27 11.40 -17.55
C GLY A 131 -9.37 10.65 -18.87
N TRP A 132 -9.02 11.34 -19.95
CA TRP A 132 -8.92 10.81 -21.31
C TRP A 132 -10.20 10.08 -21.74
N ASP A 133 -10.07 8.81 -22.13
CA ASP A 133 -11.17 7.94 -22.53
C ASP A 133 -11.64 6.98 -21.39
N ALA A 134 -11.31 7.28 -20.14
CA ALA A 134 -11.71 6.45 -19.01
C ALA A 134 -13.24 6.44 -18.85
N ARG A 135 -13.79 5.29 -18.46
CA ARG A 135 -15.20 5.13 -18.15
C ARG A 135 -15.58 5.70 -16.79
N LEU A 136 -14.67 5.60 -15.84
CA LEU A 136 -14.88 5.98 -14.45
C LEU A 136 -13.65 6.72 -13.92
N GLU A 137 -13.86 7.50 -12.86
CA GLU A 137 -12.76 8.09 -12.11
C GLU A 137 -11.81 7.02 -11.58
N ARG A 138 -10.52 7.28 -11.68
CA ARG A 138 -9.46 6.41 -11.20
C ARG A 138 -8.50 7.20 -10.31
N VAL A 139 -8.10 6.60 -9.22
CA VAL A 139 -7.19 7.21 -8.24
C VAL A 139 -5.97 6.32 -8.04
N ALA A 140 -4.81 6.92 -7.85
CA ALA A 140 -3.62 6.26 -7.36
C ALA A 140 -3.38 6.71 -5.92
N THR A 141 -3.14 5.75 -5.04
CA THR A 141 -2.69 5.97 -3.67
C THR A 141 -1.21 5.67 -3.59
N TRP A 142 -0.43 6.52 -2.96
CA TRP A 142 1.00 6.29 -2.74
C TRP A 142 1.40 6.54 -1.29
N GLY A 143 2.44 5.86 -0.86
CA GLY A 143 3.05 6.05 0.44
C GLY A 143 4.56 5.86 0.40
N LYS A 144 5.28 6.70 1.14
CA LYS A 144 6.70 6.59 1.41
C LYS A 144 6.88 5.95 2.76
N PHE A 145 7.44 4.76 2.78
CA PHE A 145 7.56 3.93 3.97
C PHE A 145 9.02 3.81 4.42
N ARG A 146 9.21 3.77 5.75
CA ARG A 146 10.48 3.36 6.37
C ARG A 146 10.31 2.00 7.01
N ASP A 147 11.16 1.04 6.67
CA ASP A 147 11.31 -0.20 7.42
C ASP A 147 11.98 0.12 8.77
N LYS A 148 11.24 -0.06 9.86
CA LYS A 148 11.69 0.29 11.22
C LYS A 148 12.91 -0.52 11.68
N LYS A 149 13.07 -1.75 11.17
CA LYS A 149 14.19 -2.62 11.51
C LYS A 149 15.48 -2.25 10.78
N THR A 150 15.38 -1.89 9.50
CA THR A 150 16.56 -1.67 8.65
C THR A 150 16.84 -0.20 8.37
N GLY A 151 15.88 0.69 8.66
CA GLY A 151 15.90 2.11 8.29
C GLY A 151 15.76 2.37 6.79
N LYS A 152 15.59 1.33 5.96
CA LYS A 152 15.43 1.51 4.51
C LYS A 152 14.11 2.16 4.18
N ILE A 153 14.16 3.05 3.18
CA ILE A 153 12.99 3.76 2.68
C ILE A 153 12.62 3.18 1.32
N PHE A 154 11.31 3.02 1.07
CA PHE A 154 10.75 2.62 -0.20
C PHE A 154 9.43 3.35 -0.45
N MET A 155 9.00 3.39 -1.70
CA MET A 155 7.71 3.92 -2.10
C MET A 155 6.81 2.78 -2.58
N ALA A 156 5.56 2.81 -2.17
CA ALA A 156 4.48 1.96 -2.67
C ALA A 156 3.47 2.81 -3.42
N VAL A 157 3.01 2.34 -4.57
CA VAL A 157 1.92 2.96 -5.32
C VAL A 157 0.92 1.88 -5.68
N ASN A 158 -0.36 2.14 -5.45
CA ASN A 158 -1.46 1.24 -5.79
C ASN A 158 -2.51 1.98 -6.61
N THR A 159 -3.01 1.32 -7.64
CA THR A 159 -4.11 1.83 -8.45
C THR A 159 -4.95 0.69 -9.03
N HIS A 160 -6.14 1.05 -9.53
CA HIS A 160 -7.00 0.20 -10.34
C HIS A 160 -7.27 0.92 -11.66
N PHE A 161 -6.58 0.51 -12.70
CA PHE A 161 -6.70 1.12 -14.02
C PHE A 161 -8.12 1.02 -14.59
N ASP A 162 -8.44 1.91 -15.51
CA ASP A 162 -9.74 1.85 -16.20
C ASP A 162 -9.86 0.57 -17.04
N HIS A 163 -11.03 -0.03 -17.01
CA HIS A 163 -11.29 -1.31 -17.68
C HIS A 163 -11.64 -1.16 -19.17
N ILE A 164 -12.00 0.05 -19.62
CA ILE A 164 -12.40 0.35 -21.01
C ILE A 164 -11.34 1.19 -21.70
N GLY A 165 -10.99 2.37 -21.14
CA GLY A 165 -10.15 3.38 -21.77
C GLY A 165 -8.71 2.88 -22.02
N VAL A 166 -8.34 2.70 -23.27
CA VAL A 166 -6.97 2.28 -23.65
C VAL A 166 -5.98 3.42 -23.45
N GLU A 167 -6.35 4.62 -23.94
CA GLU A 167 -5.51 5.79 -23.78
C GLU A 167 -5.43 6.21 -22.30
N ALA A 168 -6.53 6.12 -21.55
CA ALA A 168 -6.54 6.35 -20.12
C ALA A 168 -5.54 5.47 -19.37
N ARG A 169 -5.45 4.17 -19.69
CA ARG A 169 -4.46 3.27 -19.07
C ARG A 169 -3.02 3.68 -19.39
N LYS A 170 -2.76 4.01 -20.64
CA LYS A 170 -1.44 4.45 -21.10
C LYS A 170 -1.01 5.75 -20.42
N GLN A 171 -1.85 6.76 -20.47
CA GLN A 171 -1.56 8.06 -19.86
C GLN A 171 -1.48 7.98 -18.33
N SER A 172 -2.32 7.17 -17.72
CA SER A 172 -2.25 6.91 -16.28
C SER A 172 -0.89 6.32 -15.87
N ALA A 173 -0.36 5.37 -16.64
CA ALA A 173 0.96 4.80 -16.37
C ALA A 173 2.07 5.87 -16.49
N LEU A 174 2.01 6.73 -17.51
CA LEU A 174 2.95 7.84 -17.68
C LEU A 174 2.85 8.87 -16.54
N LEU A 175 1.62 9.20 -16.12
CA LEU A 175 1.38 10.11 -15.00
C LEU A 175 1.95 9.54 -13.69
N ILE A 176 1.73 8.25 -13.41
CA ILE A 176 2.27 7.60 -12.22
C ILE A 176 3.81 7.67 -12.23
N ILE A 177 4.45 7.36 -13.35
CA ILE A 177 5.91 7.44 -13.48
C ILE A 177 6.41 8.88 -13.25
N LYS A 178 5.71 9.88 -13.78
CA LYS A 178 6.02 11.29 -13.55
C LYS A 178 5.94 11.64 -12.06
N LYS A 179 4.81 11.30 -11.41
CA LYS A 179 4.57 11.59 -9.98
C LYS A 179 5.54 10.89 -9.02
N ILE A 180 6.07 9.71 -9.37
CA ILE A 180 7.07 9.00 -8.57
C ILE A 180 8.45 9.68 -8.66
N ARG A 181 8.73 10.41 -9.74
CA ARG A 181 10.02 11.07 -9.97
C ARG A 181 10.10 12.50 -9.41
N GLU A 182 8.95 13.10 -9.10
CA GLU A 182 8.83 14.38 -8.38
C GLU A 182 9.15 14.21 -6.89
#